data_5057c32730089e7ef08d5acaddf51fbe
#
_entry.id   5057c32730089e7ef08d5acaddf51fbe
#
_cell.length_a   1.000
_cell.length_b   1.000
_cell.length_c   1.000
_cell.angle_alpha   90.00
_cell.angle_beta   90.00
_cell.angle_gamma   90.00
#
_symmetry.space_group_name_H-M   'P 1'
#
loop_
_entity.id
_entity.type
_entity.pdbx_description
1 polymer ?
#
loop_
_entity_poly.entity_id
_entity_poly.type
_entity_poly.pdbx_seq_one_letter_code
_entity_poly.pdbx_strand_id
1 'polypeptide(L)'
;AAAKAIKFRAPFSTNKDFRSHTNAGEIDYEDMHLGHMAERLRRGFYGEIDWAILEVSDIDEGESMCKAFLTSAGGIVPTIARLAKKIIIEKNTFHSKASRYLHDVYEIGECPFRQPIPILGVSDRIGKEYVEIDAKKIVGVIECNIPEEARAFKPLDQITQQMGHNVADFLVADLKR
;
A
#
# COMPACT_ATOMS: atom_id res chain seq x y z
N ALA A 1 13.51 6.08 -13.46
CA ALA A 1 14.38 7.29 -13.39
C ALA A 1 15.21 7.44 -14.66
N ALA A 2 15.95 6.42 -15.10
CA ALA A 2 16.82 6.50 -16.29
C ALA A 2 16.11 7.01 -17.57
N ALA A 3 14.85 6.66 -17.77
CA ALA A 3 14.04 7.13 -18.90
C ALA A 3 13.47 8.54 -18.73
N LYS A 4 13.77 9.25 -17.61
CA LYS A 4 13.17 10.56 -17.24
C LYS A 4 11.64 10.60 -17.28
N ALA A 5 11.01 9.44 -17.13
CA ALA A 5 9.55 9.31 -17.16
C ALA A 5 8.89 9.79 -15.86
N ILE A 6 9.63 9.75 -14.74
CA ILE A 6 9.14 10.16 -13.43
C ILE A 6 9.63 11.57 -13.15
N LYS A 7 8.70 12.50 -12.98
CA LYS A 7 8.99 13.91 -12.68
C LYS A 7 8.76 14.28 -11.23
N PHE A 8 7.87 13.57 -10.56
CA PHE A 8 7.49 13.85 -9.17
C PHE A 8 7.39 12.57 -8.36
N ARG A 9 7.76 12.64 -7.09
CA ARG A 9 7.64 11.54 -6.13
C ARG A 9 7.23 12.07 -4.75
N ALA A 10 6.26 11.43 -4.13
CA ALA A 10 5.91 11.57 -2.72
C ALA A 10 5.43 10.21 -2.18
N PRO A 11 5.53 9.97 -0.88
CA PRO A 11 6.38 10.66 0.10
C PRO A 11 7.76 10.02 0.27
N PHE A 12 7.93 8.72 0.09
CA PHE A 12 9.12 7.98 0.51
C PHE A 12 9.67 7.09 -0.62
N SER A 13 10.99 6.88 -0.66
CA SER A 13 11.60 5.94 -1.58
C SER A 13 12.75 5.17 -0.96
N THR A 14 12.69 3.84 -1.05
CA THR A 14 13.79 2.93 -0.70
C THR A 14 14.78 2.72 -1.84
N ASN A 15 14.36 2.97 -3.08
CA ASN A 15 15.16 2.73 -4.27
C ASN A 15 16.35 3.70 -4.36
N LYS A 16 17.54 3.14 -4.52
CA LYS A 16 18.82 3.87 -4.51
C LYS A 16 18.98 4.82 -5.70
N ASP A 17 18.62 4.34 -6.88
CA ASP A 17 18.72 5.12 -8.11
C ASP A 17 17.77 6.30 -8.07
N PHE A 18 16.56 6.07 -7.55
CA PHE A 18 15.57 7.10 -7.38
C PHE A 18 16.07 8.23 -6.47
N ARG A 19 16.67 7.89 -5.30
CA ARG A 19 17.24 8.86 -4.39
C ARG A 19 18.39 9.65 -5.03
N SER A 20 19.21 9.00 -5.85
CA SER A 20 20.31 9.69 -6.55
C SER A 20 19.78 10.76 -7.50
N HIS A 21 18.76 10.43 -8.29
CA HIS A 21 18.11 11.40 -9.20
C HIS A 21 17.39 12.53 -8.45
N THR A 22 16.74 12.20 -7.33
CA THR A 22 16.12 13.21 -6.46
C THR A 22 17.16 14.16 -5.87
N ASN A 23 18.28 13.64 -5.35
CA ASN A 23 19.35 14.45 -4.78
C ASN A 23 20.06 15.30 -5.85
N ALA A 24 20.04 14.87 -7.10
CA ALA A 24 20.57 15.65 -8.23
C ALA A 24 19.58 16.72 -8.72
N GLY A 25 18.38 16.83 -8.16
CA GLY A 25 17.36 17.78 -8.58
C GLY A 25 16.67 17.43 -9.90
N GLU A 26 16.78 16.19 -10.35
CA GLU A 26 16.16 15.72 -11.60
C GLU A 26 14.71 15.26 -11.43
N ILE A 27 14.32 15.01 -10.18
CA ILE A 27 12.96 14.58 -9.80
C ILE A 27 12.51 15.46 -8.64
N ASP A 28 11.35 16.08 -8.78
CA ASP A 28 10.71 16.82 -7.70
C ASP A 28 10.26 15.84 -6.61
N TYR A 29 10.63 16.16 -5.37
CA TYR A 29 10.33 15.32 -4.24
C TYR A 29 9.63 16.09 -3.13
N GLU A 30 8.54 15.52 -2.61
CA GLU A 30 7.86 16.04 -1.45
C GLU A 30 7.94 15.06 -0.29
N ASP A 31 8.54 15.50 0.81
CA ASP A 31 8.56 14.74 2.06
C ASP A 31 7.29 15.00 2.87
N MET A 32 6.68 13.93 3.37
CA MET A 32 5.49 14.02 4.20
C MET A 32 5.27 12.72 4.97
N HIS A 33 4.43 12.78 6.00
CA HIS A 33 3.90 11.58 6.62
C HIS A 33 3.03 10.78 5.64
N LEU A 34 3.24 9.46 5.58
CA LEU A 34 2.46 8.55 4.73
C LEU A 34 0.94 8.71 4.94
N GLY A 35 0.53 8.92 6.19
CA GLY A 35 -0.89 9.11 6.52
C GLY A 35 -1.54 10.35 5.92
N HIS A 36 -0.75 11.35 5.50
CA HIS A 36 -1.30 12.56 4.86
C HIS A 36 -1.53 12.40 3.36
N MET A 37 -0.88 11.41 2.73
CA MET A 37 -0.93 11.28 1.27
C MET A 37 -2.34 11.05 0.74
N ALA A 38 -3.11 10.16 1.36
CA ALA A 38 -4.48 9.88 0.94
C ALA A 38 -5.38 11.12 1.08
N GLU A 39 -5.24 11.88 2.16
CA GLU A 39 -6.01 13.11 2.36
C GLU A 39 -5.67 14.17 1.30
N ARG A 40 -4.38 14.36 1.01
CA ARG A 40 -3.93 15.33 -0.02
C ARG A 40 -4.44 14.97 -1.41
N LEU A 41 -4.43 13.68 -1.77
CA LEU A 41 -5.02 13.21 -3.02
C LEU A 41 -6.52 13.51 -3.07
N ARG A 42 -7.25 13.20 -2.01
CA ARG A 42 -8.70 13.46 -1.95
C ARG A 42 -9.04 14.95 -2.04
N ARG A 43 -8.18 15.81 -1.52
CA ARG A 43 -8.34 17.27 -1.58
C ARG A 43 -7.82 17.89 -2.87
N GLY A 44 -7.30 17.09 -3.80
CA GLY A 44 -6.86 17.55 -5.11
C GLY A 44 -5.53 18.32 -5.12
N PHE A 45 -4.68 18.20 -4.09
CA PHE A 45 -3.39 18.89 -4.05
C PHE A 45 -2.48 18.54 -5.22
N TYR A 46 -2.62 17.33 -5.77
CA TYR A 46 -1.84 16.85 -6.91
C TYR A 46 -2.61 16.86 -8.22
N GLY A 47 -3.79 17.51 -8.23
CA GLY A 47 -4.68 17.48 -9.38
C GLY A 47 -5.44 16.17 -9.53
N GLU A 48 -6.03 15.97 -10.71
CA GLU A 48 -6.77 14.76 -11.04
C GLU A 48 -5.82 13.61 -11.38
N ILE A 49 -6.23 12.38 -11.06
CA ILE A 49 -5.51 11.17 -11.43
C ILE A 49 -6.12 10.62 -12.72
N ASP A 50 -5.46 10.83 -13.84
CA ASP A 50 -5.96 10.34 -15.13
C ASP A 50 -5.78 8.81 -15.25
N TRP A 51 -4.63 8.29 -14.82
CA TRP A 51 -4.28 6.89 -14.89
C TRP A 51 -3.70 6.39 -13.57
N ALA A 52 -4.08 5.17 -13.19
CA ALA A 52 -3.44 4.44 -12.10
C ALA A 52 -2.99 3.06 -12.60
N ILE A 53 -1.86 2.60 -12.09
CA ILE A 53 -1.40 1.21 -12.21
C ILE A 53 -1.45 0.63 -10.81
N LEU A 54 -2.24 -0.42 -10.61
CA LEU A 54 -2.46 -1.05 -9.32
C LEU A 54 -1.98 -2.49 -9.36
N GLU A 55 -0.98 -2.80 -8.54
CA GLU A 55 -0.55 -4.19 -8.34
C GLU A 55 -1.53 -4.91 -7.42
N VAL A 56 -1.93 -6.11 -7.81
CA VAL A 56 -2.85 -6.97 -7.07
C VAL A 56 -2.36 -8.41 -7.07
N SER A 57 -2.69 -9.17 -6.04
CA SER A 57 -2.43 -10.61 -5.99
C SER A 57 -3.48 -11.40 -6.76
N ASP A 58 -4.71 -10.89 -6.80
CA ASP A 58 -5.81 -11.49 -7.52
C ASP A 58 -6.92 -10.47 -7.77
N ILE A 59 -7.84 -10.79 -8.68
CA ILE A 59 -9.01 -9.96 -8.98
C ILE A 59 -10.21 -10.86 -9.28
N ASP A 60 -11.35 -10.53 -8.65
CA ASP A 60 -12.65 -11.10 -9.02
C ASP A 60 -13.38 -10.09 -9.90
N GLU A 61 -13.65 -10.49 -11.13
CA GLU A 61 -14.35 -9.65 -12.10
C GLU A 61 -15.86 -9.67 -11.82
N GLY A 62 -16.47 -8.51 -11.91
CA GLY A 62 -17.91 -8.31 -11.80
C GLY A 62 -18.41 -7.34 -12.86
N GLU A 63 -19.68 -7.42 -13.23
CA GLU A 63 -20.27 -6.60 -14.29
C GLU A 63 -20.16 -5.08 -14.03
N SER A 64 -20.34 -4.66 -12.79
CA SER A 64 -20.29 -3.26 -12.39
C SER A 64 -19.09 -2.94 -11.50
N MET A 65 -18.74 -3.84 -10.59
CA MET A 65 -17.67 -3.68 -9.61
C MET A 65 -16.76 -4.91 -9.58
N CYS A 66 -15.48 -4.69 -9.65
CA CYS A 66 -14.45 -5.72 -9.46
C CYS A 66 -13.91 -5.66 -8.04
N LYS A 67 -13.46 -6.81 -7.51
CA LYS A 67 -12.80 -6.92 -6.20
C LYS A 67 -11.32 -7.18 -6.43
N ALA A 68 -10.48 -6.21 -6.12
CA ALA A 68 -9.04 -6.30 -6.25
C ALA A 68 -8.40 -6.65 -4.91
N PHE A 69 -7.68 -7.75 -4.85
CA PHE A 69 -6.98 -8.22 -3.66
C PHE A 69 -5.53 -7.76 -3.73
N LEU A 70 -5.12 -6.97 -2.76
CA LEU A 70 -3.80 -6.33 -2.77
C LEU A 70 -2.68 -7.34 -2.49
N THR A 71 -1.47 -6.97 -2.85
CA THR A 71 -0.24 -7.68 -2.48
C THR A 71 0.16 -7.34 -1.04
N SER A 72 1.44 -7.35 -0.69
CA SER A 72 1.90 -7.08 0.68
C SER A 72 1.62 -5.66 1.18
N ALA A 73 1.52 -4.68 0.28
CA ALA A 73 1.37 -3.26 0.62
C ALA A 73 0.05 -2.67 0.08
N GLY A 74 -0.86 -2.34 1.00
CA GLY A 74 -2.13 -1.68 0.66
C GLY A 74 -2.00 -0.17 0.47
N GLY A 75 -1.30 0.48 1.38
CA GLY A 75 -1.05 1.92 1.33
C GLY A 75 -2.28 2.76 0.99
N ILE A 76 -2.14 3.61 -0.01
CA ILE A 76 -3.18 4.52 -0.50
C ILE A 76 -3.98 3.98 -1.70
N VAL A 77 -3.79 2.70 -2.04
CA VAL A 77 -4.44 2.07 -3.21
C VAL A 77 -5.94 2.27 -3.23
N PRO A 78 -6.69 2.11 -2.12
CA PRO A 78 -8.14 2.34 -2.13
C PRO A 78 -8.51 3.76 -2.59
N THR A 79 -7.80 4.76 -2.08
CA THR A 79 -8.02 6.17 -2.47
C THR A 79 -7.69 6.41 -3.94
N ILE A 80 -6.57 5.87 -4.44
CA ILE A 80 -6.18 6.00 -5.86
C ILE A 80 -7.20 5.30 -6.76
N ALA A 81 -7.63 4.09 -6.43
CA ALA A 81 -8.63 3.35 -7.19
C ALA A 81 -9.95 4.13 -7.34
N ARG A 82 -10.36 4.81 -6.26
CA ARG A 82 -11.56 5.64 -6.27
C ARG A 82 -11.39 6.90 -7.13
N LEU A 83 -10.24 7.57 -7.06
CA LEU A 83 -10.02 8.87 -7.71
C LEU A 83 -9.59 8.75 -9.17
N ALA A 84 -8.89 7.69 -9.56
CA ALA A 84 -8.40 7.53 -10.93
C ALA A 84 -9.55 7.44 -11.94
N LYS A 85 -9.34 8.04 -13.12
CA LYS A 85 -10.27 7.97 -14.25
C LYS A 85 -10.14 6.63 -14.98
N LYS A 86 -8.91 6.12 -15.11
CA LYS A 86 -8.58 4.86 -15.80
C LYS A 86 -7.59 4.05 -14.96
N ILE A 87 -7.74 2.73 -14.97
CA ILE A 87 -6.93 1.83 -14.14
C ILE A 87 -6.39 0.70 -15.02
N ILE A 88 -5.11 0.44 -14.90
CA ILE A 88 -4.46 -0.78 -15.35
C ILE A 88 -4.22 -1.64 -14.12
N ILE A 89 -4.66 -2.88 -14.16
CA ILE A 89 -4.38 -3.87 -13.10
C ILE A 89 -3.13 -4.64 -13.49
N GLU A 90 -2.15 -4.67 -12.62
CA GLU A 90 -0.99 -5.56 -12.67
C GLU A 90 -1.23 -6.73 -11.72
N LYS A 91 -1.64 -7.87 -12.26
CA LYS A 91 -1.89 -9.08 -11.47
C LYS A 91 -0.60 -9.85 -11.29
N ASN A 92 -0.03 -9.78 -10.11
CA ASN A 92 1.23 -10.45 -9.79
C ASN A 92 0.98 -11.84 -9.19
N THR A 93 1.14 -12.87 -10.02
CA THR A 93 0.90 -14.27 -9.65
C THR A 93 1.98 -14.87 -8.77
N PHE A 94 3.05 -14.14 -8.46
CA PHE A 94 4.03 -14.53 -7.45
C PHE A 94 3.40 -14.63 -6.06
N HIS A 95 2.44 -13.78 -5.76
CA HIS A 95 1.73 -13.78 -4.49
C HIS A 95 0.71 -14.91 -4.43
N SER A 96 0.69 -15.62 -3.29
CA SER A 96 -0.29 -16.67 -3.05
C SER A 96 -1.71 -16.12 -3.03
N LYS A 97 -2.69 -16.89 -3.52
CA LYS A 97 -4.11 -16.57 -3.36
C LYS A 97 -4.54 -16.45 -1.89
N ALA A 98 -3.79 -17.04 -0.95
CA ALA A 98 -4.02 -16.86 0.48
C ALA A 98 -3.83 -15.42 0.96
N SER A 99 -3.11 -14.58 0.19
CA SER A 99 -2.96 -13.15 0.49
C SER A 99 -4.27 -12.36 0.39
N ARG A 100 -5.32 -12.91 -0.22
CA ARG A 100 -6.66 -12.32 -0.25
C ARG A 100 -7.20 -11.94 1.13
N TYR A 101 -6.75 -12.62 2.19
CA TYR A 101 -7.25 -12.43 3.55
C TYR A 101 -6.35 -11.59 4.45
N LEU A 102 -5.24 -11.05 3.91
CA LEU A 102 -4.26 -10.32 4.69
C LEU A 102 -4.66 -8.88 5.02
N HIS A 103 -5.47 -8.26 4.16
CA HIS A 103 -5.78 -6.85 4.30
C HIS A 103 -7.12 -6.61 4.98
N ASP A 104 -7.17 -5.48 5.68
CA ASP A 104 -8.38 -4.89 6.25
C ASP A 104 -8.52 -3.49 5.64
N VAL A 105 -9.06 -3.44 4.42
CA VAL A 105 -9.15 -2.22 3.61
C VAL A 105 -10.26 -1.33 4.14
N TYR A 106 -9.87 -0.22 4.74
CA TYR A 106 -10.80 0.78 5.26
C TYR A 106 -10.43 2.18 4.78
N GLU A 107 -11.35 2.85 4.15
CA GLU A 107 -11.19 4.23 3.71
C GLU A 107 -11.94 5.16 4.66
N ILE A 108 -11.21 5.99 5.40
CA ILE A 108 -11.78 6.93 6.37
C ILE A 108 -12.65 7.95 5.64
N GLY A 109 -13.85 8.18 6.15
CA GLY A 109 -14.75 9.21 5.65
C GLY A 109 -14.16 10.62 5.74
N GLU A 110 -14.65 11.53 4.90
CA GLU A 110 -14.23 12.93 4.93
C GLU A 110 -14.83 13.69 6.11
N CYS A 111 -14.10 14.69 6.60
CA CYS A 111 -14.65 15.62 7.59
C CYS A 111 -15.81 16.44 6.94
N PRO A 112 -16.92 16.66 7.68
CA PRO A 112 -17.16 16.34 9.09
C PRO A 112 -17.83 14.97 9.31
N PHE A 113 -17.96 14.13 8.31
CA PHE A 113 -18.75 12.89 8.33
C PHE A 113 -17.97 11.66 8.80
N ARG A 114 -16.82 11.85 9.42
CA ARG A 114 -16.02 10.73 9.97
C ARG A 114 -16.79 10.03 11.07
N GLN A 115 -16.85 8.72 10.96
CA GLN A 115 -17.44 7.85 11.98
C GLN A 115 -16.33 7.22 12.83
N PRO A 116 -16.58 6.91 14.10
CA PRO A 116 -15.67 6.11 14.91
C PRO A 116 -15.43 4.75 14.26
N ILE A 117 -14.22 4.24 14.40
CA ILE A 117 -13.90 2.87 13.94
C ILE A 117 -14.66 1.89 14.82
N PRO A 118 -15.54 1.03 14.26
CA PRO A 118 -16.43 0.17 15.03
C PRO A 118 -15.73 -1.13 15.47
N ILE A 119 -14.69 -1.00 16.31
CA ILE A 119 -14.02 -2.14 16.93
C ILE A 119 -14.59 -2.32 18.33
N LEU A 120 -15.29 -3.43 18.55
CA LEU A 120 -15.93 -3.79 19.81
C LEU A 120 -15.31 -5.03 20.44
N GLY A 121 -14.71 -5.90 19.65
CA GLY A 121 -14.07 -7.14 20.08
C GLY A 121 -12.68 -7.33 19.47
N VAL A 122 -11.92 -8.25 20.05
CA VAL A 122 -10.50 -8.50 19.67
C VAL A 122 -10.34 -9.09 18.26
N SER A 123 -11.39 -9.67 17.71
CA SER A 123 -11.42 -10.28 16.37
C SER A 123 -12.17 -9.46 15.32
N ASP A 124 -12.63 -8.26 15.69
CA ASP A 124 -13.39 -7.44 14.76
C ASP A 124 -12.51 -6.92 13.64
N ARG A 125 -13.05 -6.95 12.43
CA ARG A 125 -12.45 -6.34 11.24
C ARG A 125 -13.20 -5.06 10.89
N ILE A 126 -12.44 -4.01 10.55
CA ILE A 126 -13.02 -2.70 10.24
C ILE A 126 -13.31 -2.48 8.77
N GLY A 127 -12.69 -3.28 7.91
CA GLY A 127 -12.72 -3.07 6.46
C GLY A 127 -13.07 -4.33 5.67
N LYS A 128 -12.77 -4.26 4.39
CA LYS A 128 -12.95 -5.34 3.43
C LYS A 128 -11.59 -5.99 3.12
N GLU A 129 -11.60 -7.22 2.69
CA GLU A 129 -10.41 -7.95 2.25
C GLU A 129 -9.90 -7.47 0.87
N TYR A 130 -10.65 -6.61 0.20
CA TYR A 130 -10.43 -6.17 -1.16
C TYR A 130 -10.71 -4.68 -1.34
N VAL A 131 -10.19 -4.13 -2.42
CA VAL A 131 -10.54 -2.81 -2.94
C VAL A 131 -11.64 -2.98 -3.99
N GLU A 132 -12.72 -2.20 -3.87
CA GLU A 132 -13.77 -2.16 -4.89
C GLU A 132 -13.38 -1.18 -6.00
N ILE A 133 -13.44 -1.65 -7.24
CA ILE A 133 -13.10 -0.85 -8.43
C ILE A 133 -14.26 -0.92 -9.41
N ASP A 134 -14.73 0.24 -9.86
CA ASP A 134 -15.70 0.32 -10.96
C ASP A 134 -15.10 -0.35 -12.21
N ALA A 135 -15.77 -1.39 -12.69
CA ALA A 135 -15.30 -2.19 -13.83
C ALA A 135 -15.06 -1.31 -15.09
N LYS A 136 -15.81 -0.22 -15.25
CA LYS A 136 -15.67 0.73 -16.38
C LYS A 136 -14.34 1.48 -16.36
N LYS A 137 -13.69 1.59 -15.21
CA LYS A 137 -12.38 2.25 -15.09
C LYS A 137 -11.23 1.32 -15.50
N ILE A 138 -11.41 0.00 -15.46
CA ILE A 138 -10.38 -0.96 -15.77
C ILE A 138 -10.22 -1.05 -17.28
N VAL A 139 -9.11 -0.56 -17.78
CA VAL A 139 -8.79 -0.55 -19.22
C VAL A 139 -7.94 -1.73 -19.67
N GLY A 140 -7.37 -2.47 -18.72
CA GLY A 140 -6.62 -3.68 -19.00
C GLY A 140 -6.09 -4.35 -17.73
N VAL A 141 -5.85 -5.66 -17.86
CA VAL A 141 -5.21 -6.49 -16.83
C VAL A 141 -3.95 -7.09 -17.45
N ILE A 142 -2.82 -6.92 -16.78
CA ILE A 142 -1.52 -7.46 -17.19
C ILE A 142 -1.12 -8.48 -16.13
N GLU A 143 -0.83 -9.70 -16.54
CA GLU A 143 -0.29 -10.71 -15.62
C GLU A 143 1.25 -10.64 -15.59
N CYS A 144 1.82 -10.69 -14.41
CA CYS A 144 3.25 -10.82 -14.18
C CYS A 144 3.53 -11.86 -13.08
N ASN A 145 4.79 -12.26 -12.97
CA ASN A 145 5.26 -13.15 -11.90
C ASN A 145 6.61 -12.61 -11.42
N ILE A 146 6.56 -11.57 -10.62
CA ILE A 146 7.74 -10.83 -10.16
C ILE A 146 7.82 -10.92 -8.65
N PRO A 147 8.92 -11.45 -8.08
CA PRO A 147 9.11 -11.46 -6.64
C PRO A 147 9.20 -10.04 -6.10
N GLU A 148 8.64 -9.84 -4.92
CA GLU A 148 8.73 -8.56 -4.23
C GLU A 148 10.20 -8.30 -3.83
N GLU A 149 10.69 -7.09 -4.12
CA GLU A 149 12.00 -6.63 -3.64
C GLU A 149 11.93 -6.31 -2.15
N ALA A 150 11.91 -7.33 -1.32
CA ALA A 150 12.00 -7.15 0.13
C ALA A 150 13.39 -6.68 0.53
N ARG A 151 13.47 -5.69 1.42
CA ARG A 151 14.73 -5.26 1.99
C ARG A 151 15.30 -6.39 2.86
N ALA A 152 16.49 -6.88 2.53
CA ALA A 152 17.16 -7.86 3.34
C ALA A 152 17.42 -7.32 4.76
N PHE A 153 17.11 -8.12 5.77
CA PHE A 153 17.51 -7.82 7.14
C PHE A 153 19.03 -7.86 7.26
N LYS A 154 19.59 -6.94 8.04
CA LYS A 154 21.00 -7.01 8.39
C LYS A 154 21.25 -8.28 9.23
N PRO A 155 22.42 -8.93 9.07
CA PRO A 155 22.82 -9.98 9.98
C PRO A 155 22.73 -9.48 11.42
N LEU A 156 22.28 -10.34 12.32
CA LEU A 156 22.20 -10.01 13.74
C LEU A 156 23.61 -9.93 14.34
N ASP A 157 23.95 -8.80 14.90
CA ASP A 157 25.12 -8.64 15.76
C ASP A 157 24.80 -9.03 17.22
N GLN A 158 25.80 -9.10 18.07
CA GLN A 158 25.63 -9.49 19.48
C GLN A 158 24.68 -8.56 20.24
N ILE A 159 24.71 -7.25 19.93
CA ILE A 159 23.84 -6.26 20.58
C ILE A 159 22.38 -6.51 20.21
N THR A 160 22.12 -6.69 18.92
CA THR A 160 20.77 -6.96 18.41
C THR A 160 20.21 -8.28 18.96
N GLN A 161 21.05 -9.33 19.05
CA GLN A 161 20.67 -10.60 19.67
C GLN A 161 20.33 -10.42 21.15
N GLN A 162 21.16 -9.69 21.91
CA GLN A 162 20.90 -9.43 23.34
C GLN A 162 19.61 -8.62 23.53
N MET A 163 19.37 -7.62 22.69
CA MET A 163 18.11 -6.87 22.71
C MET A 163 16.91 -7.79 22.48
N GLY A 164 17.02 -8.69 21.51
CA GLY A 164 15.97 -9.69 21.23
C GLY A 164 15.68 -10.60 22.42
N HIS A 165 16.74 -11.11 23.06
CA HIS A 165 16.59 -11.92 24.26
C HIS A 165 15.93 -11.15 25.42
N ASN A 166 16.35 -9.92 25.68
CA ASN A 166 15.77 -9.10 26.74
C ASN A 166 14.27 -8.86 26.52
N VAL A 167 13.86 -8.60 25.27
CA VAL A 167 12.43 -8.44 24.92
C VAL A 167 11.67 -9.75 25.09
N ALA A 168 12.24 -10.86 24.64
CA ALA A 168 11.62 -12.18 24.78
C ALA A 168 11.42 -12.57 26.25
N ASP A 169 12.45 -12.37 27.08
CA ASP A 169 12.39 -12.64 28.52
C ASP A 169 11.34 -11.79 29.23
N PHE A 170 11.25 -10.51 28.88
CA PHE A 170 10.22 -9.63 29.40
C PHE A 170 8.80 -10.11 29.04
N LEU A 171 8.57 -10.45 27.77
CA LEU A 171 7.25 -10.93 27.31
C LEU A 171 6.87 -12.26 27.97
N VAL A 172 7.83 -13.21 28.07
CA VAL A 172 7.58 -14.50 28.74
C VAL A 172 7.26 -14.31 30.22
N ALA A 173 7.93 -13.38 30.91
CA ALA A 173 7.66 -13.08 32.30
C ALA A 173 6.27 -12.45 32.49
N ASP A 174 5.85 -11.60 31.56
CA ASP A 174 4.53 -10.94 31.61
C ASP A 174 3.39 -11.92 31.31
N LEU A 175 3.56 -12.81 30.33
CA LEU A 175 2.58 -13.84 29.99
C LEU A 175 2.36 -14.89 31.08
N LYS A 176 3.30 -15.03 32.03
CA LYS A 176 3.20 -15.96 33.17
C LYS A 176 2.53 -15.34 34.40
N ARG A 177 2.20 -14.09 34.37
CA ARG A 177 1.45 -13.39 35.42
C ARG A 177 -0.05 -13.56 35.25
#